data_5c0744f6387ae711810e1f96a58eefa5
#
_entry.id   5c0744f6387ae711810e1f96a58eefa5
#
_cell.length_a   1.000
_cell.length_b   1.000
_cell.length_c   1.000
_cell.angle_alpha   90.00
_cell.angle_beta   90.00
_cell.angle_gamma   90.00
#
_symmetry.space_group_name_H-M   'P 1'
#
loop_
_entity.id
_entity.type
_entity.pdbx_description
1 polymer ?
#
loop_
_entity_poly.entity_id
_entity_poly.type
_entity_poly.pdbx_seq_one_letter_code
_entity_poly.pdbx_strand_id
1 'polypeptide(L)'
;MTDHRLNLPEGVPPLTQYYYYLTTGCNLACQHCWLSPAYQPNGTTGGHLDFDLFRLSLEEGIPLGLRSVKLTGGEPLLHPDFLQMVDLVKEKNLGLVIETNGTLLTPEIADHLKQNSTLSHISVSLDGANKETHDSFRGVNGSFDKAVNAIRFLADRGLQPQVIMSLHSKNVDDIECLVKEAEGWGAASVKFNLIQPSGRGKSMMEHGRVLDINQLVEIGYWVEKDLQKRVRIPLFYSWPMIFHSINRLLERGGDNCGIFNIMGVLSNGSLAMCGIGMEIPELTYGKLGVDQVEDVWINNLVLKDIRRELPANLEDPCGRCLFKRQCLGSCVAENYHQARRLTAPFWFCQQAKDKGLLPEQRTQ
;
A
#
# COMPACT_ATOMS: atom_id res chain seq x y z
N MET A 1 25.06 18.26 -0.92
CA MET A 1 23.59 18.35 -1.04
C MET A 1 23.20 19.72 -0.57
N THR A 2 22.84 20.61 -1.49
CA THR A 2 22.38 21.96 -1.16
C THR A 2 21.03 21.84 -0.46
N ASP A 3 21.01 22.24 0.78
CA ASP A 3 19.78 22.36 1.59
C ASP A 3 18.94 23.51 1.02
N HIS A 4 18.21 23.23 -0.05
CA HIS A 4 17.15 24.13 -0.53
C HIS A 4 16.02 24.01 0.49
N ARG A 5 15.96 24.94 1.43
CA ARG A 5 14.80 25.11 2.32
C ARG A 5 13.57 25.23 1.43
N LEU A 6 12.69 24.24 1.53
CA LEU A 6 11.41 24.28 0.83
C LEU A 6 10.67 25.52 1.29
N ASN A 7 10.15 26.29 0.33
CA ASN A 7 9.39 27.53 0.63
C ASN A 7 7.91 27.18 0.90
N LEU A 8 7.67 26.35 1.92
CA LEU A 8 6.32 25.97 2.32
C LEU A 8 5.87 26.82 3.52
N PRO A 9 4.57 27.19 3.61
CA PRO A 9 4.01 27.89 4.77
C PRO A 9 4.20 27.07 6.05
N GLU A 10 4.23 27.78 7.19
CA GLU A 10 4.30 27.15 8.51
C GLU A 10 3.15 26.14 8.68
N GLY A 11 3.44 24.95 9.20
CA GLY A 11 2.47 23.88 9.41
C GLY A 11 2.12 23.07 8.16
N VAL A 12 2.65 23.40 6.97
CA VAL A 12 2.49 22.61 5.75
C VAL A 12 3.72 21.71 5.59
N PRO A 13 3.57 20.38 5.75
CA PRO A 13 4.67 19.45 5.57
C PRO A 13 5.04 19.30 4.07
N PRO A 14 6.28 18.86 3.75
CA PRO A 14 6.66 18.58 2.37
C PRO A 14 5.83 17.43 1.79
N LEU A 15 5.49 17.53 0.51
CA LEU A 15 4.95 16.44 -0.27
C LEU A 15 6.10 15.53 -0.71
N THR A 16 6.31 14.41 -0.01
CA THR A 16 7.51 13.58 -0.24
C THR A 16 7.29 12.41 -1.17
N GLN A 17 6.05 11.97 -1.35
CA GLN A 17 5.77 10.80 -2.16
C GLN A 17 4.43 10.91 -2.90
N TYR A 18 4.43 10.54 -4.18
CA TYR A 18 3.20 10.25 -4.92
C TYR A 18 2.90 8.75 -4.93
N TYR A 19 1.60 8.41 -4.78
CA TYR A 19 1.05 7.08 -5.03
C TYR A 19 0.26 7.13 -6.33
N TYR A 20 0.85 6.62 -7.41
CA TYR A 20 0.20 6.57 -8.72
C TYR A 20 -0.65 5.32 -8.87
N TYR A 21 -1.93 5.51 -9.11
CA TYR A 21 -2.89 4.49 -9.50
C TYR A 21 -3.02 4.53 -11.02
N LEU A 22 -2.05 3.91 -11.70
CA LEU A 22 -1.78 4.12 -13.13
C LEU A 22 -2.93 3.69 -14.05
N THR A 23 -3.69 2.66 -13.65
CA THR A 23 -4.74 2.05 -14.48
C THR A 23 -6.03 1.82 -13.70
N THR A 24 -7.18 1.95 -14.37
CA THR A 24 -8.49 1.54 -13.82
C THR A 24 -8.77 0.06 -14.02
N GLY A 25 -7.98 -0.63 -14.84
CA GLY A 25 -8.10 -2.04 -15.16
C GLY A 25 -7.10 -2.93 -14.43
N CYS A 26 -7.44 -4.21 -14.29
CA CYS A 26 -6.54 -5.24 -13.82
C CYS A 26 -6.81 -6.54 -14.57
N ASN A 27 -5.77 -7.28 -14.89
CA ASN A 27 -5.88 -8.60 -15.51
C ASN A 27 -6.17 -9.73 -14.51
N LEU A 28 -6.42 -9.39 -13.24
CA LEU A 28 -6.92 -10.28 -12.19
C LEU A 28 -8.25 -9.78 -11.62
N ALA A 29 -9.05 -10.71 -11.06
CA ALA A 29 -10.36 -10.46 -10.48
C ALA A 29 -10.39 -10.76 -8.96
N CYS A 30 -9.38 -10.32 -8.23
CA CYS A 30 -9.16 -10.66 -6.81
C CYS A 30 -10.39 -10.40 -5.95
N GLN A 31 -10.74 -11.38 -5.07
CA GLN A 31 -11.92 -11.31 -4.22
C GLN A 31 -11.85 -10.21 -3.16
N HIS A 32 -10.66 -9.81 -2.74
CA HIS A 32 -10.41 -8.84 -1.66
C HIS A 32 -10.09 -7.43 -2.12
N CYS A 33 -10.02 -7.18 -3.44
CA CYS A 33 -9.45 -5.93 -3.93
C CYS A 33 -10.25 -4.72 -3.47
N TRP A 34 -9.59 -3.86 -2.71
CA TRP A 34 -10.18 -2.65 -2.15
C TRP A 34 -10.41 -1.54 -3.18
N LEU A 35 -9.64 -1.54 -4.29
CA LEU A 35 -9.82 -0.62 -5.42
C LEU A 35 -10.90 -1.07 -6.41
N SER A 36 -11.29 -2.33 -6.36
CA SER A 36 -12.30 -2.94 -7.25
C SER A 36 -12.11 -2.61 -8.74
N PRO A 37 -10.90 -2.73 -9.31
CA PRO A 37 -10.65 -2.38 -10.69
C PRO A 37 -11.48 -3.25 -11.64
N ALA A 38 -11.77 -2.72 -12.83
CA ALA A 38 -12.41 -3.47 -13.88
C ALA A 38 -11.53 -4.66 -14.31
N TYR A 39 -12.12 -5.88 -14.36
CA TYR A 39 -11.41 -7.04 -14.86
C TYR A 39 -11.20 -6.95 -16.37
N GLN A 40 -9.95 -7.06 -16.80
CA GLN A 40 -9.55 -6.92 -18.20
C GLN A 40 -8.52 -7.99 -18.56
N PRO A 41 -8.95 -9.18 -19.01
CA PRO A 41 -8.06 -10.30 -19.27
C PRO A 41 -6.95 -9.99 -20.27
N ASN A 42 -7.22 -9.12 -21.24
CA ASN A 42 -6.28 -8.75 -22.30
C ASN A 42 -5.66 -7.35 -22.12
N GLY A 43 -5.98 -6.65 -21.05
CA GLY A 43 -5.31 -5.40 -20.66
C GLY A 43 -5.54 -4.16 -21.53
N THR A 44 -6.52 -4.16 -22.44
CA THR A 44 -6.54 -3.20 -23.55
C THR A 44 -7.57 -2.07 -23.46
N THR A 45 -8.46 -2.03 -22.45
CA THR A 45 -9.64 -1.13 -22.48
C THR A 45 -9.87 -0.25 -21.26
N GLY A 46 -8.99 -0.28 -20.26
CA GLY A 46 -9.10 0.59 -19.07
C GLY A 46 -8.53 1.98 -19.29
N GLY A 47 -9.09 2.96 -18.60
CA GLY A 47 -8.45 4.26 -18.49
C GLY A 47 -7.07 4.12 -17.81
N HIS A 48 -6.12 4.86 -18.29
CA HIS A 48 -4.78 4.95 -17.72
C HIS A 48 -4.36 6.41 -17.60
N LEU A 49 -3.41 6.69 -16.70
CA LEU A 49 -2.88 8.02 -16.50
C LEU A 49 -2.10 8.45 -17.75
N ASP A 50 -2.45 9.60 -18.28
CA ASP A 50 -1.72 10.20 -19.40
C ASP A 50 -0.26 10.45 -19.03
N PHE A 51 0.68 10.13 -19.94
CA PHE A 51 2.11 10.27 -19.68
C PHE A 51 2.55 11.74 -19.49
N ASP A 52 1.91 12.69 -20.18
CA ASP A 52 2.23 14.11 -19.99
C ASP A 52 1.70 14.62 -18.65
N LEU A 53 0.54 14.14 -18.17
CA LEU A 53 0.07 14.43 -16.83
C LEU A 53 0.99 13.80 -15.77
N PHE A 54 1.50 12.58 -16.01
CA PHE A 54 2.51 11.98 -15.11
C PHE A 54 3.75 12.85 -15.02
N ARG A 55 4.30 13.31 -16.16
CA ARG A 55 5.45 14.22 -16.23
C ARG A 55 5.17 15.53 -15.49
N LEU A 56 4.05 16.17 -15.79
CA LEU A 56 3.62 17.42 -15.14
C LEU A 56 3.58 17.28 -13.63
N SER A 57 3.01 16.18 -13.11
CA SER A 57 2.92 15.96 -11.66
C SER A 57 4.29 15.86 -10.99
N LEU A 58 5.29 15.25 -11.64
CA LEU A 58 6.66 15.22 -11.12
C LEU A 58 7.28 16.63 -11.10
N GLU A 59 7.10 17.40 -12.17
CA GLU A 59 7.63 18.76 -12.28
C GLU A 59 7.04 19.70 -11.23
N GLU A 60 5.75 19.59 -10.95
CA GLU A 60 5.06 20.37 -9.91
C GLU A 60 5.32 19.84 -8.49
N GLY A 61 5.55 18.54 -8.31
CA GLY A 61 5.80 17.93 -7.00
C GLY A 61 7.23 18.12 -6.48
N ILE A 62 8.24 18.14 -7.35
CA ILE A 62 9.65 18.29 -6.95
C ILE A 62 9.89 19.56 -6.14
N PRO A 63 9.39 20.75 -6.51
CA PRO A 63 9.53 21.96 -5.71
C PRO A 63 8.88 21.87 -4.32
N LEU A 64 7.88 21.00 -4.15
CA LEU A 64 7.19 20.76 -2.87
C LEU A 64 7.89 19.73 -1.98
N GLY A 65 8.99 19.14 -2.45
CA GLY A 65 9.80 18.19 -1.71
C GLY A 65 9.64 16.74 -2.12
N LEU A 66 9.10 16.45 -3.32
CA LEU A 66 8.95 15.10 -3.83
C LEU A 66 10.31 14.39 -3.89
N ARG A 67 10.37 13.17 -3.33
CA ARG A 67 11.59 12.35 -3.26
C ARG A 67 11.39 10.95 -3.82
N SER A 68 10.15 10.48 -3.86
CA SER A 68 9.84 9.13 -4.32
C SER A 68 8.46 9.04 -4.94
N VAL A 69 8.27 7.99 -5.73
CA VAL A 69 6.98 7.63 -6.31
C VAL A 69 6.70 6.15 -6.10
N LYS A 70 5.43 5.81 -5.93
CA LYS A 70 4.95 4.43 -5.92
C LYS A 70 4.05 4.23 -7.13
N LEU A 71 4.40 3.27 -7.99
CA LEU A 71 3.60 2.84 -9.13
C LEU A 71 2.76 1.62 -8.73
N THR A 72 1.45 1.78 -8.78
CA THR A 72 0.45 0.77 -8.43
C THR A 72 -0.83 1.04 -9.25
N GLY A 73 -1.97 0.56 -8.82
CA GLY A 73 -3.27 0.82 -9.46
C GLY A 73 -4.12 -0.42 -9.54
N GLY A 74 -4.77 -0.68 -10.68
CA GLY A 74 -5.30 -2.00 -10.99
C GLY A 74 -4.12 -2.98 -11.14
N GLU A 75 -3.48 -2.95 -12.31
CA GLU A 75 -2.17 -3.54 -12.50
C GLU A 75 -1.27 -2.53 -13.26
N PRO A 76 -0.18 -2.04 -12.64
CA PRO A 76 0.64 -1.00 -13.26
C PRO A 76 1.32 -1.45 -14.55
N LEU A 77 1.67 -2.73 -14.70
CA LEU A 77 2.28 -3.28 -15.91
C LEU A 77 1.32 -3.34 -17.12
N LEU A 78 0.03 -3.05 -16.93
CA LEU A 78 -0.91 -2.84 -18.05
C LEU A 78 -0.79 -1.45 -18.67
N HIS A 79 -0.08 -0.52 -18.02
CA HIS A 79 0.08 0.82 -18.57
C HIS A 79 1.01 0.79 -19.80
N PRO A 80 0.60 1.32 -20.95
CA PRO A 80 1.40 1.24 -22.19
C PRO A 80 2.78 1.90 -22.04
N ASP A 81 2.87 3.00 -21.29
CA ASP A 81 4.10 3.76 -21.09
C ASP A 81 4.82 3.43 -19.79
N PHE A 82 4.53 2.26 -19.17
CA PHE A 82 5.08 1.91 -17.85
C PHE A 82 6.61 2.04 -17.78
N LEU A 83 7.32 1.49 -18.78
CA LEU A 83 8.79 1.56 -18.80
C LEU A 83 9.30 2.99 -19.02
N GLN A 84 8.61 3.80 -19.84
CA GLN A 84 8.96 5.22 -20.04
C GLN A 84 8.76 6.01 -18.73
N MET A 85 7.72 5.69 -17.94
CA MET A 85 7.52 6.29 -16.62
C MET A 85 8.65 5.91 -15.65
N VAL A 86 9.08 4.65 -15.66
CA VAL A 86 10.23 4.17 -14.87
C VAL A 86 11.50 4.93 -15.24
N ASP A 87 11.75 5.16 -16.54
CA ASP A 87 12.93 5.90 -17.03
C ASP A 87 12.87 7.38 -16.60
N LEU A 88 11.70 8.00 -16.69
CA LEU A 88 11.51 9.38 -16.28
C LEU A 88 11.74 9.57 -14.77
N VAL A 89 11.27 8.63 -13.94
CA VAL A 89 11.51 8.63 -12.48
C VAL A 89 13.01 8.57 -12.18
N LYS A 90 13.75 7.71 -12.91
CA LYS A 90 15.21 7.63 -12.80
C LYS A 90 15.88 8.93 -13.26
N GLU A 91 15.47 9.51 -14.39
CA GLU A 91 15.98 10.79 -14.89
C GLU A 91 15.83 11.91 -13.86
N LYS A 92 14.68 11.98 -13.20
CA LYS A 92 14.40 12.97 -12.14
C LYS A 92 15.07 12.60 -10.79
N ASN A 93 15.83 11.51 -10.72
CA ASN A 93 16.50 11.00 -9.52
C ASN A 93 15.55 10.82 -8.33
N LEU A 94 14.33 10.34 -8.58
CA LEU A 94 13.31 10.03 -7.57
C LEU A 94 13.37 8.55 -7.19
N GLY A 95 13.20 8.24 -5.91
CA GLY A 95 13.05 6.86 -5.45
C GLY A 95 11.83 6.19 -6.08
N LEU A 96 11.97 4.96 -6.54
CA LEU A 96 10.91 4.19 -7.18
C LEU A 96 10.46 3.03 -6.29
N VAL A 97 9.15 2.92 -6.11
CA VAL A 97 8.48 1.78 -5.47
C VAL A 97 7.48 1.19 -6.47
N ILE A 98 7.42 -0.13 -6.60
CA ILE A 98 6.48 -0.81 -7.49
C ILE A 98 5.69 -1.86 -6.70
N GLU A 99 4.36 -1.87 -6.87
CA GLU A 99 3.49 -2.94 -6.39
C GLU A 99 2.74 -3.55 -7.58
N THR A 100 2.95 -4.85 -7.83
CA THR A 100 2.37 -5.57 -8.98
C THR A 100 1.81 -6.93 -8.56
N ASN A 101 0.87 -7.46 -9.34
CA ASN A 101 0.46 -8.85 -9.22
C ASN A 101 1.48 -9.83 -9.87
N GLY A 102 2.48 -9.31 -10.57
CA GLY A 102 3.58 -10.07 -11.17
C GLY A 102 3.25 -10.82 -12.45
N THR A 103 1.99 -10.97 -12.83
CA THR A 103 1.58 -11.87 -13.91
C THR A 103 2.02 -11.43 -15.32
N LEU A 104 2.39 -10.15 -15.46
CA LEU A 104 2.89 -9.55 -16.71
C LEU A 104 4.40 -9.25 -16.66
N LEU A 105 5.06 -9.54 -15.54
CA LEU A 105 6.49 -9.30 -15.38
C LEU A 105 7.27 -10.36 -16.17
N THR A 106 8.01 -9.91 -17.17
CA THR A 106 8.88 -10.76 -18.01
C THR A 106 10.36 -10.60 -17.62
N PRO A 107 11.25 -11.50 -18.08
CA PRO A 107 12.69 -11.32 -17.91
C PRO A 107 13.19 -9.96 -18.43
N GLU A 108 12.66 -9.48 -19.57
CA GLU A 108 13.06 -8.22 -20.21
C GLU A 108 12.65 -7.01 -19.35
N ILE A 109 11.44 -7.04 -18.77
CA ILE A 109 11.00 -6.01 -17.83
C ILE A 109 11.89 -6.02 -16.58
N ALA A 110 12.23 -7.20 -16.04
CA ALA A 110 13.11 -7.29 -14.89
C ALA A 110 14.54 -6.82 -15.21
N ASP A 111 15.04 -7.05 -16.43
CA ASP A 111 16.32 -6.49 -16.91
C ASP A 111 16.29 -4.97 -16.98
N HIS A 112 15.20 -4.40 -17.49
CA HIS A 112 15.00 -2.94 -17.53
C HIS A 112 14.95 -2.34 -16.12
N LEU A 113 14.19 -2.95 -15.22
CA LEU A 113 14.10 -2.51 -13.82
C LEU A 113 15.45 -2.59 -13.10
N LYS A 114 16.29 -3.60 -13.40
CA LYS A 114 17.64 -3.73 -12.85
C LYS A 114 18.55 -2.55 -13.24
N GLN A 115 18.32 -1.94 -14.39
CA GLN A 115 19.10 -0.77 -14.84
C GLN A 115 18.67 0.52 -14.14
N ASN A 116 17.54 0.51 -13.42
CA ASN A 116 17.05 1.66 -12.67
C ASN A 116 17.70 1.70 -11.28
N SER A 117 18.66 2.60 -11.10
CA SER A 117 19.40 2.76 -9.83
C SER A 117 18.57 3.36 -8.69
N THR A 118 17.37 3.90 -8.99
CA THR A 118 16.49 4.50 -7.98
C THR A 118 15.37 3.56 -7.52
N LEU A 119 15.27 2.35 -8.08
CA LEU A 119 14.33 1.34 -7.62
C LEU A 119 14.71 0.93 -6.20
N SER A 120 13.93 1.37 -5.23
CA SER A 120 14.15 1.13 -3.81
C SER A 120 13.34 -0.05 -3.27
N HIS A 121 12.22 -0.36 -3.90
CA HIS A 121 11.33 -1.43 -3.44
C HIS A 121 10.45 -1.95 -4.57
N ILE A 122 10.29 -3.27 -4.62
CA ILE A 122 9.33 -3.93 -5.52
C ILE A 122 8.61 -5.05 -4.76
N SER A 123 7.28 -5.07 -4.86
CA SER A 123 6.46 -6.09 -4.23
C SER A 123 5.66 -6.87 -5.26
N VAL A 124 5.60 -8.18 -5.06
CA VAL A 124 4.77 -9.11 -5.86
C VAL A 124 3.71 -9.73 -4.97
N SER A 125 2.48 -9.66 -5.42
CA SER A 125 1.34 -10.21 -4.67
C SER A 125 1.22 -11.72 -4.84
N LEU A 126 1.17 -12.48 -3.72
CA LEU A 126 1.01 -13.94 -3.72
C LEU A 126 0.21 -14.39 -2.48
N ASP A 127 -1.03 -14.85 -2.66
CA ASP A 127 -1.98 -15.11 -1.56
C ASP A 127 -2.17 -16.59 -1.22
N GLY A 128 -1.27 -17.45 -1.58
CA GLY A 128 -1.30 -18.86 -1.23
C GLY A 128 0.02 -19.55 -1.54
N ALA A 129 0.29 -20.66 -0.88
CA ALA A 129 1.47 -21.48 -1.10
C ALA A 129 1.32 -22.43 -2.33
N ASN A 130 0.13 -22.46 -2.92
CA ASN A 130 -0.19 -23.33 -4.06
C ASN A 130 -1.16 -22.66 -5.03
N LYS A 131 -1.31 -23.27 -6.21
CA LYS A 131 -2.16 -22.77 -7.30
C LYS A 131 -3.63 -22.67 -6.92
N GLU A 132 -4.14 -23.67 -6.21
CA GLU A 132 -5.57 -23.72 -5.86
C GLU A 132 -5.95 -22.54 -4.97
N THR A 133 -5.20 -22.31 -3.91
CA THR A 133 -5.45 -21.20 -2.97
C THR A 133 -5.27 -19.85 -3.65
N HIS A 134 -4.15 -19.64 -4.35
CA HIS A 134 -3.84 -18.36 -4.97
C HIS A 134 -4.80 -18.03 -6.13
N ASP A 135 -4.92 -18.93 -7.12
CA ASP A 135 -5.68 -18.66 -8.33
C ASP A 135 -7.17 -18.47 -8.03
N SER A 136 -7.73 -19.27 -7.10
CA SER A 136 -9.14 -19.10 -6.69
C SER A 136 -9.39 -17.73 -6.04
N PHE A 137 -8.43 -17.23 -5.26
CA PHE A 137 -8.55 -15.94 -4.59
C PHE A 137 -8.29 -14.76 -5.53
N ARG A 138 -7.35 -14.90 -6.46
CA ARG A 138 -7.04 -13.90 -7.49
C ARG A 138 -8.00 -13.94 -8.68
N GLY A 139 -8.83 -14.99 -8.79
CA GLY A 139 -9.90 -15.12 -9.77
C GLY A 139 -9.44 -15.44 -11.18
N VAL A 140 -8.18 -15.84 -11.38
CA VAL A 140 -7.60 -16.19 -12.70
C VAL A 140 -6.65 -17.36 -12.56
N ASN A 141 -6.94 -18.47 -13.28
CA ASN A 141 -6.10 -19.64 -13.31
C ASN A 141 -4.73 -19.35 -13.93
N GLY A 142 -3.67 -19.93 -13.34
CA GLY A 142 -2.29 -19.78 -13.78
C GLY A 142 -1.63 -18.47 -13.29
N SER A 143 -2.31 -17.69 -12.47
CA SER A 143 -1.73 -16.47 -11.86
C SER A 143 -0.63 -16.82 -10.85
N PHE A 144 -0.74 -17.94 -10.14
CA PHE A 144 0.28 -18.44 -9.21
C PHE A 144 1.64 -18.62 -9.88
N ASP A 145 1.68 -19.44 -10.95
CA ASP A 145 2.94 -19.72 -11.65
C ASP A 145 3.60 -18.47 -12.19
N LYS A 146 2.79 -17.54 -12.72
CA LYS A 146 3.28 -16.25 -13.24
C LYS A 146 3.86 -15.38 -12.13
N ALA A 147 3.19 -15.28 -10.98
CA ALA A 147 3.67 -14.51 -9.83
C ALA A 147 4.95 -15.12 -9.25
N VAL A 148 5.05 -16.45 -9.12
CA VAL A 148 6.27 -17.14 -8.68
C VAL A 148 7.42 -16.91 -9.67
N ASN A 149 7.16 -16.98 -10.98
CA ASN A 149 8.17 -16.67 -11.98
C ASN A 149 8.65 -15.21 -11.89
N ALA A 150 7.73 -14.27 -11.66
CA ALA A 150 8.09 -12.86 -11.46
C ALA A 150 9.04 -12.68 -10.27
N ILE A 151 8.76 -13.34 -9.14
CA ILE A 151 9.63 -13.30 -7.95
C ILE A 151 11.03 -13.82 -8.32
N ARG A 152 11.12 -14.95 -9.03
CA ARG A 152 12.39 -15.54 -9.47
C ARG A 152 13.13 -14.64 -10.46
N PHE A 153 12.45 -14.07 -11.47
CA PHE A 153 13.07 -13.17 -12.43
C PHE A 153 13.70 -11.94 -11.76
N LEU A 154 13.03 -11.40 -10.76
CA LEU A 154 13.56 -10.29 -9.97
C LEU A 154 14.74 -10.72 -9.10
N ALA A 155 14.62 -11.85 -8.39
CA ALA A 155 15.68 -12.36 -7.51
C ALA A 155 16.95 -12.71 -8.29
N ASP A 156 16.84 -13.38 -9.45
CA ASP A 156 17.97 -13.76 -10.33
C ASP A 156 18.78 -12.54 -10.80
N ARG A 157 18.13 -11.36 -10.82
CA ARG A 157 18.78 -10.10 -11.19
C ARG A 157 19.30 -9.31 -9.98
N GLY A 158 19.16 -9.86 -8.78
CA GLY A 158 19.55 -9.22 -7.52
C GLY A 158 18.62 -8.05 -7.14
N LEU A 159 17.46 -7.94 -7.76
CA LEU A 159 16.36 -7.15 -7.26
C LEU A 159 15.73 -7.95 -6.10
N GLN A 160 15.46 -7.27 -5.00
CA GLN A 160 15.04 -7.93 -3.76
C GLN A 160 13.52 -7.85 -3.59
N PRO A 161 12.72 -8.73 -4.25
CA PRO A 161 11.26 -8.63 -4.20
C PRO A 161 10.72 -8.94 -2.81
N GLN A 162 9.74 -8.14 -2.37
CA GLN A 162 8.88 -8.50 -1.25
C GLN A 162 7.67 -9.28 -1.76
N VAL A 163 7.33 -10.39 -1.11
CA VAL A 163 6.05 -11.06 -1.33
C VAL A 163 5.00 -10.44 -0.42
N ILE A 164 3.83 -10.09 -0.98
CA ILE A 164 2.67 -9.60 -0.19
C ILE A 164 1.57 -10.66 -0.23
N MET A 165 1.15 -11.12 0.95
CA MET A 165 0.04 -12.03 1.16
C MET A 165 -1.10 -11.33 1.91
N SER A 166 -2.30 -11.29 1.32
CA SER A 166 -3.51 -10.81 2.00
C SER A 166 -4.20 -11.95 2.71
N LEU A 167 -4.32 -11.87 4.03
CA LEU A 167 -4.78 -12.97 4.88
C LEU A 167 -6.31 -13.10 4.89
N HIS A 168 -6.78 -14.32 4.72
CA HIS A 168 -8.20 -14.68 4.80
C HIS A 168 -8.40 -16.12 5.34
N SER A 169 -9.65 -16.49 5.64
CA SER A 169 -9.97 -17.76 6.29
C SER A 169 -9.54 -19.03 5.55
N LYS A 170 -9.24 -18.94 4.24
CA LYS A 170 -8.84 -20.10 3.43
C LYS A 170 -7.35 -20.17 3.11
N ASN A 171 -6.54 -19.17 3.51
CA ASN A 171 -5.10 -19.19 3.24
C ASN A 171 -4.23 -19.06 4.51
N VAL A 172 -4.84 -18.96 5.66
CA VAL A 172 -4.11 -18.85 6.94
C VAL A 172 -3.17 -20.05 7.17
N ASP A 173 -3.58 -21.23 6.78
CA ASP A 173 -2.78 -22.47 6.91
C ASP A 173 -1.60 -22.51 5.93
N ASP A 174 -1.62 -21.71 4.88
CA ASP A 174 -0.54 -21.60 3.88
C ASP A 174 0.63 -20.71 4.36
N ILE A 175 0.48 -19.93 5.43
CA ILE A 175 1.45 -18.88 5.84
C ILE A 175 2.87 -19.42 5.96
N GLU A 176 3.09 -20.48 6.75
CA GLU A 176 4.45 -21.03 6.99
C GLU A 176 5.04 -21.63 5.73
N CYS A 177 4.24 -22.35 4.94
CA CYS A 177 4.67 -22.93 3.67
C CYS A 177 5.04 -21.83 2.67
N LEU A 178 4.17 -20.81 2.49
CA LEU A 178 4.43 -19.70 1.59
C LEU A 178 5.73 -18.95 1.95
N VAL A 179 5.98 -18.70 3.23
CA VAL A 179 7.21 -18.01 3.67
C VAL A 179 8.46 -18.81 3.31
N LYS A 180 8.47 -20.14 3.55
CA LYS A 180 9.59 -21.02 3.20
C LYS A 180 9.82 -21.07 1.68
N GLU A 181 8.75 -21.20 0.93
CA GLU A 181 8.82 -21.20 -0.54
C GLU A 181 9.28 -19.85 -1.09
N ALA A 182 8.77 -18.73 -0.56
CA ALA A 182 9.20 -17.39 -0.95
C ALA A 182 10.70 -17.16 -0.68
N GLU A 183 11.22 -17.60 0.47
CA GLU A 183 12.65 -17.60 0.76
C GLU A 183 13.43 -18.44 -0.28
N GLY A 184 12.92 -19.60 -0.63
CA GLY A 184 13.50 -20.48 -1.65
C GLY A 184 13.50 -19.89 -3.07
N TRP A 185 12.54 -19.05 -3.39
CA TRP A 185 12.47 -18.33 -4.67
C TRP A 185 13.31 -17.05 -4.71
N GLY A 186 13.95 -16.68 -3.59
CA GLY A 186 14.82 -15.51 -3.49
C GLY A 186 14.11 -14.22 -3.11
N ALA A 187 12.91 -14.30 -2.54
CA ALA A 187 12.25 -13.12 -1.97
C ALA A 187 13.07 -12.56 -0.79
N ALA A 188 13.12 -11.24 -0.68
CA ALA A 188 13.84 -10.56 0.40
C ALA A 188 13.03 -10.43 1.68
N SER A 189 11.70 -10.50 1.59
CA SER A 189 10.80 -10.42 2.74
C SER A 189 9.39 -10.89 2.38
N VAL A 190 8.58 -11.19 3.40
CA VAL A 190 7.14 -11.42 3.24
C VAL A 190 6.37 -10.43 4.10
N LYS A 191 5.33 -9.82 3.51
CA LYS A 191 4.40 -8.93 4.19
C LYS A 191 3.00 -9.52 4.20
N PHE A 192 2.37 -9.56 5.35
CA PHE A 192 0.98 -9.99 5.54
C PHE A 192 0.07 -8.78 5.67
N ASN A 193 -0.81 -8.61 4.69
CA ASN A 193 -1.82 -7.56 4.70
C ASN A 193 -3.15 -8.09 5.24
N LEU A 194 -3.87 -7.21 5.94
CA LEU A 194 -5.23 -7.46 6.38
C LEU A 194 -6.22 -7.08 5.27
N ILE A 195 -7.30 -7.85 5.13
CA ILE A 195 -8.40 -7.49 4.23
C ILE A 195 -9.07 -6.21 4.74
N GLN A 196 -9.14 -5.20 3.89
CA GLN A 196 -9.80 -3.94 4.23
C GLN A 196 -11.31 -4.04 3.99
N PRO A 197 -12.14 -3.40 4.86
CA PRO A 197 -13.60 -3.39 4.74
C PRO A 197 -14.11 -2.38 3.67
N SER A 198 -13.41 -2.30 2.55
CA SER A 198 -13.74 -1.46 1.39
C SER A 198 -13.67 -2.25 0.09
N GLY A 199 -14.23 -1.72 -0.98
CA GLY A 199 -14.30 -2.40 -2.26
C GLY A 199 -14.86 -3.83 -2.17
N ARG A 200 -14.24 -4.78 -2.89
CA ARG A 200 -14.64 -6.20 -2.82
C ARG A 200 -14.36 -6.86 -1.47
N GLY A 201 -13.40 -6.32 -0.68
CA GLY A 201 -13.12 -6.81 0.67
C GLY A 201 -14.30 -6.67 1.62
N LYS A 202 -15.14 -5.63 1.45
CA LYS A 202 -16.39 -5.46 2.21
C LYS A 202 -17.31 -6.67 2.04
N SER A 203 -17.53 -7.12 0.80
CA SER A 203 -18.32 -8.33 0.53
C SER A 203 -17.74 -9.60 1.17
N MET A 204 -16.42 -9.71 1.26
CA MET A 204 -15.81 -10.85 1.97
C MET A 204 -16.12 -10.83 3.47
N MET A 205 -16.12 -9.65 4.11
CA MET A 205 -16.48 -9.50 5.52
C MET A 205 -17.95 -9.84 5.75
N GLU A 206 -18.85 -9.32 4.93
CA GLU A 206 -20.30 -9.58 5.01
C GLU A 206 -20.64 -11.08 4.90
N HIS A 207 -19.83 -11.85 4.17
CA HIS A 207 -20.01 -13.29 3.99
C HIS A 207 -19.13 -14.16 4.91
N GLY A 208 -18.48 -13.58 5.93
CA GLY A 208 -17.67 -14.31 6.90
C GLY A 208 -16.44 -15.03 6.30
N ARG A 209 -15.87 -14.48 5.21
CA ARG A 209 -14.71 -15.06 4.52
C ARG A 209 -13.38 -14.44 4.94
N VAL A 210 -13.39 -13.58 5.95
CA VAL A 210 -12.22 -12.97 6.55
C VAL A 210 -11.92 -13.63 7.90
N LEU A 211 -10.72 -13.36 8.42
CA LEU A 211 -10.35 -13.74 9.79
C LEU A 211 -11.01 -12.78 10.78
N ASP A 212 -11.43 -13.31 11.93
CA ASP A 212 -11.92 -12.48 13.02
C ASP A 212 -10.76 -11.80 13.78
N ILE A 213 -11.09 -10.87 14.68
CA ILE A 213 -10.10 -10.08 15.40
C ILE A 213 -9.23 -10.95 16.33
N ASN A 214 -9.76 -12.03 16.93
CA ASN A 214 -8.97 -12.94 17.77
C ASN A 214 -7.92 -13.66 16.93
N GLN A 215 -8.33 -14.22 15.79
CA GLN A 215 -7.45 -14.88 14.84
C GLN A 215 -6.36 -13.92 14.31
N LEU A 216 -6.74 -12.69 13.95
CA LEU A 216 -5.79 -11.68 13.46
C LEU A 216 -4.74 -11.31 14.51
N VAL A 217 -5.14 -11.16 15.78
CA VAL A 217 -4.22 -10.87 16.90
C VAL A 217 -3.32 -12.07 17.20
N GLU A 218 -3.87 -13.27 17.23
CA GLU A 218 -3.11 -14.50 17.47
C GLU A 218 -2.05 -14.74 16.38
N ILE A 219 -2.45 -14.64 15.10
CA ILE A 219 -1.54 -14.78 13.95
C ILE A 219 -0.44 -13.73 13.98
N GLY A 220 -0.77 -12.47 14.28
CA GLY A 220 0.20 -11.40 14.36
C GLY A 220 1.28 -11.67 15.42
N TYR A 221 0.88 -12.11 16.62
CA TYR A 221 1.84 -12.50 17.64
C TYR A 221 2.65 -13.73 17.24
N TRP A 222 2.03 -14.74 16.66
CA TRP A 222 2.73 -15.92 16.17
C TRP A 222 3.76 -15.58 15.07
N VAL A 223 3.38 -14.75 14.09
CA VAL A 223 4.30 -14.31 13.05
C VAL A 223 5.51 -13.58 13.62
N GLU A 224 5.30 -12.63 14.55
CA GLU A 224 6.41 -11.85 15.10
C GLU A 224 7.28 -12.60 16.10
N LYS A 225 6.68 -13.46 16.94
CA LYS A 225 7.39 -14.11 18.06
C LYS A 225 7.98 -15.46 17.71
N ASP A 226 7.28 -16.22 16.86
CA ASP A 226 7.60 -17.63 16.62
C ASP A 226 8.02 -17.90 15.18
N LEU A 227 7.22 -17.52 14.17
CA LEU A 227 7.53 -17.78 12.79
C LEU A 227 8.80 -17.04 12.34
N GLN A 228 8.96 -15.77 12.74
CA GLN A 228 10.16 -14.98 12.39
C GLN A 228 11.46 -15.65 12.86
N LYS A 229 11.45 -16.44 13.93
CA LYS A 229 12.65 -17.16 14.42
C LYS A 229 13.01 -18.39 13.59
N ARG A 230 12.09 -18.87 12.76
CA ARG A 230 12.25 -20.09 11.95
C ARG A 230 12.68 -19.83 10.52
N VAL A 231 12.72 -18.54 10.12
CA VAL A 231 13.03 -18.10 8.75
C VAL A 231 14.09 -17.00 8.78
N ARG A 232 14.82 -16.85 7.68
CA ARG A 232 15.91 -15.86 7.58
C ARG A 232 15.43 -14.52 7.07
N ILE A 233 14.41 -14.53 6.17
CA ILE A 233 13.87 -13.29 5.59
C ILE A 233 12.96 -12.57 6.58
N PRO A 234 12.98 -11.22 6.59
CA PRO A 234 12.09 -10.42 7.42
C PRO A 234 10.61 -10.68 7.13
N LEU A 235 9.82 -10.81 8.20
CA LEU A 235 8.37 -10.86 8.13
C LEU A 235 7.77 -9.55 8.62
N PHE A 236 6.76 -9.06 7.90
CA PHE A 236 6.00 -7.87 8.24
C PHE A 236 4.53 -8.22 8.36
N TYR A 237 3.93 -7.88 9.49
CA TYR A 237 2.49 -8.06 9.71
C TYR A 237 1.83 -6.70 9.84
N SER A 238 0.89 -6.38 8.94
CA SER A 238 0.29 -5.04 8.83
C SER A 238 -0.83 -4.82 9.86
N TRP A 239 -0.47 -4.79 11.14
CA TRP A 239 -1.37 -4.44 12.23
C TRP A 239 -0.98 -3.11 12.91
N PRO A 240 -1.84 -2.52 13.75
CA PRO A 240 -1.55 -1.25 14.41
C PRO A 240 -0.33 -1.32 15.34
N MET A 241 0.42 -0.22 15.41
CA MET A 241 1.67 -0.11 16.21
C MET A 241 1.53 -0.59 17.66
N ILE A 242 0.35 -0.41 18.26
CA ILE A 242 0.08 -0.81 19.65
C ILE A 242 0.28 -2.31 19.90
N PHE A 243 0.20 -3.16 18.88
CA PHE A 243 0.37 -4.62 18.99
C PHE A 243 1.81 -5.09 18.77
N HIS A 244 2.65 -4.32 18.09
CA HIS A 244 4.05 -4.69 17.89
C HIS A 244 4.84 -4.73 19.20
N SER A 245 5.82 -5.61 19.29
CA SER A 245 6.79 -5.56 20.41
C SER A 245 7.63 -4.28 20.33
N ILE A 246 8.07 -3.77 21.48
CA ILE A 246 8.94 -2.58 21.54
C ILE A 246 10.22 -2.82 20.77
N ASN A 247 10.84 -3.99 20.92
CA ASN A 247 12.06 -4.34 20.19
C ASN A 247 11.85 -4.27 18.67
N ARG A 248 10.71 -4.83 18.16
CA ARG A 248 10.34 -4.75 16.74
C ARG A 248 10.20 -3.31 16.25
N LEU A 249 9.56 -2.45 17.07
CA LEU A 249 9.41 -1.03 16.73
C LEU A 249 10.72 -0.27 16.72
N LEU A 250 11.66 -0.58 17.64
CA LEU A 250 12.99 0.02 17.68
C LEU A 250 13.86 -0.43 16.50
N GLU A 251 13.78 -1.69 16.09
CA GLU A 251 14.58 -2.26 15.00
C GLU A 251 14.09 -1.84 13.61
N ARG A 252 12.79 -1.78 13.40
CA ARG A 252 12.19 -1.68 12.05
C ARG A 252 11.14 -0.56 11.90
N GLY A 253 10.85 0.17 12.97
CA GLY A 253 9.77 1.16 12.97
C GLY A 253 8.38 0.54 12.90
N GLY A 254 7.38 1.37 12.69
CA GLY A 254 5.99 0.99 12.43
C GLY A 254 5.62 1.13 10.96
N ASP A 255 4.72 0.28 10.49
CA ASP A 255 4.14 0.39 9.14
C ASP A 255 3.03 1.47 9.18
N ASN A 256 3.39 2.72 8.93
CA ASN A 256 2.45 3.83 8.99
C ASN A 256 2.15 4.40 7.62
N CYS A 257 0.89 4.81 7.43
CA CYS A 257 0.54 5.64 6.29
C CYS A 257 1.14 7.04 6.47
N GLY A 258 1.95 7.48 5.51
CA GLY A 258 2.55 8.82 5.50
C GLY A 258 1.56 9.91 5.13
N ILE A 259 0.34 9.91 5.68
CA ILE A 259 -0.79 10.76 5.27
C ILE A 259 -0.47 12.25 5.18
N PHE A 260 0.47 12.73 5.99
CA PHE A 260 0.91 14.13 5.95
C PHE A 260 1.86 14.47 4.81
N ASN A 261 2.43 13.47 4.13
CA ASN A 261 3.51 13.64 3.17
C ASN A 261 3.25 12.94 1.83
N ILE A 262 2.08 12.31 1.66
CA ILE A 262 1.70 11.60 0.43
C ILE A 262 0.53 12.26 -0.27
N MET A 263 0.45 12.05 -1.57
CA MET A 263 -0.73 12.35 -2.38
C MET A 263 -0.93 11.23 -3.40
N GLY A 264 -2.17 10.79 -3.56
CA GLY A 264 -2.57 9.86 -4.61
C GLY A 264 -2.78 10.59 -5.93
N VAL A 265 -2.30 10.03 -7.03
CA VAL A 265 -2.61 10.45 -8.39
C VAL A 265 -3.37 9.32 -9.06
N LEU A 266 -4.63 9.56 -9.39
CA LEU A 266 -5.50 8.57 -10.00
C LEU A 266 -5.32 8.51 -11.52
N SER A 267 -5.74 7.42 -12.13
CA SER A 267 -5.59 7.18 -13.57
C SER A 267 -6.27 8.24 -14.48
N ASN A 268 -7.23 8.98 -13.95
CA ASN A 268 -7.88 10.09 -14.65
C ASN A 268 -7.23 11.46 -14.38
N GLY A 269 -6.06 11.49 -13.71
CA GLY A 269 -5.36 12.70 -13.33
C GLY A 269 -5.87 13.37 -12.06
N SER A 270 -6.86 12.81 -11.34
CA SER A 270 -7.33 13.38 -10.08
C SER A 270 -6.27 13.23 -8.98
N LEU A 271 -6.08 14.29 -8.20
CA LEU A 271 -5.28 14.33 -6.98
C LEU A 271 -6.17 13.94 -5.80
N ALA A 272 -5.76 12.96 -5.01
CA ALA A 272 -6.59 12.41 -3.95
C ALA A 272 -5.75 12.04 -2.71
N MET A 273 -6.40 11.65 -1.62
CA MET A 273 -5.72 11.13 -0.42
C MET A 273 -4.85 9.91 -0.77
N CYS A 274 -5.43 8.95 -1.46
CA CYS A 274 -4.81 7.76 -2.07
C CYS A 274 -5.82 7.16 -3.07
N GLY A 275 -5.71 5.87 -3.41
CA GLY A 275 -6.69 5.18 -4.27
C GLY A 275 -8.14 5.22 -3.79
N ILE A 276 -8.37 5.48 -2.52
CA ILE A 276 -9.72 5.61 -1.95
C ILE A 276 -10.53 6.76 -2.60
N GLY A 277 -9.86 7.75 -3.17
CA GLY A 277 -10.52 8.82 -3.92
C GLY A 277 -11.33 8.34 -5.14
N MET A 278 -11.09 7.10 -5.60
CA MET A 278 -11.93 6.50 -6.64
C MET A 278 -13.33 6.14 -6.13
N GLU A 279 -13.48 5.85 -4.83
CA GLU A 279 -14.76 5.49 -4.20
C GLU A 279 -15.36 6.63 -3.38
N ILE A 280 -14.53 7.58 -2.92
CA ILE A 280 -14.92 8.68 -2.03
C ILE A 280 -14.50 10.00 -2.64
N PRO A 281 -15.40 10.65 -3.41
CA PRO A 281 -15.10 11.93 -4.07
C PRO A 281 -14.67 13.04 -3.11
N GLU A 282 -15.14 13.03 -1.85
CA GLU A 282 -14.77 14.01 -0.81
C GLU A 282 -13.27 13.95 -0.45
N LEU A 283 -12.60 12.83 -0.72
CA LEU A 283 -11.15 12.66 -0.52
C LEU A 283 -10.33 12.92 -1.80
N THR A 284 -10.97 13.54 -2.81
CA THR A 284 -10.30 14.07 -4.00
C THR A 284 -10.06 15.56 -3.81
N TYR A 285 -8.85 16.00 -4.10
CA TYR A 285 -8.36 17.32 -3.76
C TYR A 285 -8.33 18.31 -4.93
N GLY A 286 -8.15 17.78 -6.15
CA GLY A 286 -8.00 18.55 -7.39
C GLY A 286 -7.69 17.63 -8.58
N LYS A 287 -7.26 18.23 -9.70
CA LYS A 287 -6.99 17.51 -10.94
C LYS A 287 -5.77 18.09 -11.67
N LEU A 288 -4.83 17.23 -12.04
CA LEU A 288 -3.66 17.58 -12.84
C LEU A 288 -4.06 18.24 -14.17
N GLY A 289 -3.32 19.26 -14.56
CA GLY A 289 -3.59 20.05 -15.77
C GLY A 289 -4.78 21.02 -15.66
N VAL A 290 -5.46 21.06 -14.53
CA VAL A 290 -6.53 22.01 -14.20
C VAL A 290 -6.12 22.84 -12.98
N ASP A 291 -5.73 22.15 -11.90
CA ASP A 291 -5.30 22.77 -10.64
C ASP A 291 -3.78 22.69 -10.51
N GLN A 292 -3.14 23.71 -9.93
CA GLN A 292 -1.72 23.67 -9.58
C GLN A 292 -1.52 22.80 -8.35
N VAL A 293 -0.60 21.84 -8.38
CA VAL A 293 -0.35 20.93 -7.25
C VAL A 293 0.03 21.70 -5.98
N GLU A 294 0.78 22.80 -6.10
CA GLU A 294 1.16 23.65 -4.97
C GLU A 294 -0.07 24.22 -4.27
N ASP A 295 -1.01 24.79 -5.04
CA ASP A 295 -2.24 25.35 -4.48
C ASP A 295 -3.10 24.28 -3.82
N VAL A 296 -3.26 23.12 -4.45
CA VAL A 296 -3.94 21.96 -3.89
C VAL A 296 -3.27 21.53 -2.58
N TRP A 297 -1.94 21.37 -2.58
CA TRP A 297 -1.21 20.89 -1.39
C TRP A 297 -1.31 21.84 -0.21
N ILE A 298 -1.25 23.14 -0.47
CA ILE A 298 -1.26 24.17 0.58
C ILE A 298 -2.69 24.52 1.01
N ASN A 299 -3.62 24.65 0.07
CA ASN A 299 -4.90 25.33 0.31
C ASN A 299 -6.13 24.43 0.35
N ASN A 300 -6.05 23.17 -0.12
CA ASN A 300 -7.20 22.28 -0.08
C ASN A 300 -7.72 22.09 1.36
N LEU A 301 -9.04 22.21 1.55
CA LEU A 301 -9.69 22.21 2.87
C LEU A 301 -9.55 20.86 3.57
N VAL A 302 -9.64 19.74 2.83
CA VAL A 302 -9.51 18.40 3.42
C VAL A 302 -8.09 18.17 3.94
N LEU A 303 -7.06 18.62 3.20
CA LEU A 303 -5.67 18.53 3.66
C LEU A 303 -5.43 19.42 4.90
N LYS A 304 -6.04 20.62 4.94
CA LYS A 304 -6.00 21.49 6.13
C LYS A 304 -6.68 20.82 7.33
N ASP A 305 -7.83 20.18 7.11
CA ASP A 305 -8.54 19.46 8.17
C ASP A 305 -7.72 18.28 8.68
N ILE A 306 -7.13 17.47 7.81
CA ILE A 306 -6.24 16.36 8.20
C ILE A 306 -5.11 16.87 9.10
N ARG A 307 -4.43 17.95 8.70
CA ARG A 307 -3.31 18.54 9.45
C ARG A 307 -3.74 19.12 10.80
N ARG A 308 -4.95 19.68 10.89
CA ARG A 308 -5.50 20.25 12.11
C ARG A 308 -6.00 19.18 13.08
N GLU A 309 -6.71 18.18 12.56
CA GLU A 309 -7.40 17.19 13.39
C GLU A 309 -6.47 16.09 13.90
N LEU A 310 -5.48 15.69 13.09
CA LEU A 310 -4.64 14.54 13.43
C LEU A 310 -3.28 14.95 13.99
N PRO A 311 -2.80 14.24 15.02
CA PRO A 311 -3.43 13.19 15.81
C PRO A 311 -4.22 13.70 17.02
N ALA A 312 -4.41 15.01 17.14
CA ALA A 312 -4.92 15.67 18.37
C ALA A 312 -6.32 15.18 18.75
N ASN A 313 -7.20 15.09 17.75
CA ASN A 313 -8.63 14.83 17.93
C ASN A 313 -9.04 13.40 17.58
N LEU A 314 -8.09 12.45 17.52
CA LEU A 314 -8.42 11.03 17.32
C LEU A 314 -9.36 10.52 18.41
N GLU A 315 -10.42 9.84 17.99
CA GLU A 315 -11.40 9.22 18.89
C GLU A 315 -10.83 7.97 19.57
N ASP A 316 -11.43 7.59 20.71
CA ASP A 316 -11.04 6.37 21.44
C ASP A 316 -11.32 5.11 20.59
N PRO A 317 -10.43 4.07 20.59
CA PRO A 317 -9.23 3.91 21.44
C PRO A 317 -7.96 4.62 20.91
N CYS A 318 -7.95 5.14 19.68
CA CYS A 318 -6.77 5.76 19.11
C CYS A 318 -6.36 7.03 19.86
N GLY A 319 -7.30 7.84 20.35
CA GLY A 319 -7.05 9.08 21.09
C GLY A 319 -6.26 8.89 22.38
N ARG A 320 -6.43 7.75 23.06
CA ARG A 320 -5.69 7.39 24.28
C ARG A 320 -4.43 6.57 24.02
N CYS A 321 -4.18 6.15 22.77
CA CYS A 321 -3.05 5.31 22.44
C CYS A 321 -1.72 6.07 22.58
N LEU A 322 -0.71 5.45 23.23
CA LEU A 322 0.63 6.02 23.35
C LEU A 322 1.32 6.25 21.99
N PHE A 323 0.93 5.49 20.99
CA PHE A 323 1.46 5.56 19.62
C PHE A 323 0.67 6.50 18.68
N LYS A 324 -0.31 7.26 19.18
CA LYS A 324 -1.20 8.05 18.32
C LYS A 324 -0.46 9.04 17.40
N ARG A 325 0.67 9.59 17.85
CA ARG A 325 1.47 10.54 17.05
C ARG A 325 2.21 9.89 15.89
N GLN A 326 2.58 8.64 16.02
CA GLN A 326 3.26 7.86 14.98
C GLN A 326 2.26 7.11 14.10
N CYS A 327 1.26 6.48 14.73
CA CYS A 327 0.27 5.64 14.06
C CYS A 327 -0.78 6.43 13.27
N LEU A 328 -1.16 7.62 13.75
CA LEU A 328 -2.17 8.52 13.12
C LEU A 328 -3.52 7.85 12.86
N GLY A 329 -3.90 6.83 13.66
CA GLY A 329 -5.10 6.03 13.41
C GLY A 329 -4.93 5.00 12.29
N SER A 330 -3.70 4.58 11.98
CA SER A 330 -3.31 3.58 10.97
C SER A 330 -3.72 3.99 9.54
N CYS A 331 -4.91 3.63 9.06
CA CYS A 331 -5.38 4.01 7.72
C CYS A 331 -6.52 5.04 7.81
N VAL A 332 -6.18 6.32 7.67
CA VAL A 332 -7.15 7.43 7.74
C VAL A 332 -8.21 7.33 6.64
N ALA A 333 -7.81 6.88 5.43
CA ALA A 333 -8.72 6.68 4.31
C ALA A 333 -9.81 5.64 4.64
N GLU A 334 -9.42 4.51 5.24
CA GLU A 334 -10.34 3.46 5.65
C GLU A 334 -11.24 3.90 6.82
N ASN A 335 -10.67 4.61 7.80
CA ASN A 335 -11.44 5.16 8.90
C ASN A 335 -12.54 6.11 8.39
N TYR A 336 -12.19 6.98 7.44
CA TYR A 336 -13.15 7.88 6.80
C TYR A 336 -14.17 7.12 5.95
N HIS A 337 -13.75 6.10 5.22
CA HIS A 337 -14.66 5.26 4.42
C HIS A 337 -15.79 4.69 5.29
N GLN A 338 -15.46 4.16 6.47
CA GLN A 338 -16.42 3.53 7.36
C GLN A 338 -17.27 4.53 8.16
N ALA A 339 -16.65 5.59 8.68
CA ALA A 339 -17.27 6.46 9.67
C ALA A 339 -17.59 7.88 9.17
N ARG A 340 -17.12 8.25 7.98
CA ARG A 340 -17.22 9.62 7.41
C ARG A 340 -16.62 10.69 8.34
N ARG A 341 -15.64 10.33 9.15
CA ARG A 341 -14.87 11.22 10.04
C ARG A 341 -13.38 10.91 9.96
N LEU A 342 -12.55 11.93 9.81
CA LEU A 342 -11.08 11.80 9.78
C LEU A 342 -10.50 11.32 11.12
N THR A 343 -11.22 11.62 12.22
CA THR A 343 -10.81 11.32 13.60
C THR A 343 -11.22 9.93 14.08
N ALA A 344 -12.02 9.21 13.29
CA ALA A 344 -12.52 7.88 13.65
C ALA A 344 -11.38 6.90 13.96
N PRO A 345 -11.56 5.99 14.92
CA PRO A 345 -10.54 5.00 15.24
C PRO A 345 -10.42 3.96 14.13
N PHE A 346 -9.24 3.34 14.05
CA PHE A 346 -9.03 2.23 13.13
C PHE A 346 -9.85 1.00 13.56
N TRP A 347 -10.55 0.41 12.61
CA TRP A 347 -11.48 -0.70 12.87
C TRP A 347 -10.87 -1.85 13.68
N PHE A 348 -9.59 -2.20 13.41
CA PHE A 348 -8.88 -3.26 14.13
C PHE A 348 -8.74 -2.93 15.61
N CYS A 349 -8.32 -1.70 15.94
CA CYS A 349 -8.18 -1.27 17.34
C CYS A 349 -9.53 -1.20 18.04
N GLN A 350 -10.60 -0.79 17.35
CA GLN A 350 -11.95 -0.76 17.91
C GLN A 350 -12.43 -2.18 18.23
N GLN A 351 -12.34 -3.10 17.26
CA GLN A 351 -12.74 -4.49 17.48
C GLN A 351 -11.91 -5.18 18.57
N ALA A 352 -10.59 -4.93 18.59
CA ALA A 352 -9.72 -5.46 19.64
C ALA A 352 -10.10 -4.93 21.02
N LYS A 353 -10.45 -3.65 21.14
CA LYS A 353 -10.97 -3.08 22.40
C LYS A 353 -12.25 -3.77 22.83
N ASP A 354 -13.23 -3.92 21.93
CA ASP A 354 -14.53 -4.52 22.21
C ASP A 354 -14.43 -5.99 22.66
N LYS A 355 -13.33 -6.67 22.29
CA LYS A 355 -13.01 -8.05 22.70
C LYS A 355 -12.02 -8.15 23.86
N GLY A 356 -11.59 -7.03 24.45
CA GLY A 356 -10.60 -7.03 25.54
C GLY A 356 -9.19 -7.46 25.12
N LEU A 357 -8.86 -7.35 23.83
CA LEU A 357 -7.56 -7.72 23.25
C LEU A 357 -6.59 -6.53 23.13
N LEU A 358 -7.08 -5.31 23.33
CA LEU A 358 -6.23 -4.12 23.23
C LEU A 358 -5.20 -4.10 24.37
N PRO A 359 -3.90 -3.88 24.10
CA PRO A 359 -2.88 -3.78 25.16
C PRO A 359 -3.10 -2.53 26.01
N GLU A 360 -3.87 -2.63 27.11
CA GLU A 360 -4.29 -1.50 27.96
C GLU A 360 -3.10 -0.73 28.55
N GLN A 361 -1.99 -1.44 28.87
CA GLN A 361 -0.75 -0.82 29.36
C GLN A 361 -0.10 0.15 28.33
N ARG A 362 -0.59 0.22 27.12
CA ARG A 362 -0.16 1.10 26.04
C ARG A 362 -1.20 2.18 25.70
N THR A 363 -2.16 2.35 26.58
CA THR A 363 -3.16 3.43 26.52
C THR A 363 -3.05 4.31 27.77
N GLN A 364 -3.46 5.58 27.64
CA GLN A 364 -3.52 6.55 28.75
C GLN A 364 -4.90 6.59 29.37
#